data_84c69088ba917bfe3e903aa8c068ed98
#
_entry.id   84c69088ba917bfe3e903aa8c068ed98
#
_cell.length_a   1.000
_cell.length_b   1.000
_cell.length_c   1.000
_cell.angle_alpha   90.00
_cell.angle_beta   90.00
_cell.angle_gamma   90.00
#
_symmetry.space_group_name_H-M   'P 1'
#
loop_
_entity.id
_entity.type
_entity.pdbx_description
1 polymer ?
#
loop_
_entity_poly.entity_id
_entity_poly.type
_entity_poly.pdbx_seq_one_letter_code
_entity_poly.pdbx_strand_id
1 'polypeptide(L)'
;LLASSAASDVYKRQPVLNLGWFNAPASRGMLMHTKVFGRYEGAEEVMSVTPTYTEINVIGNYAPTAKATVTVMDGHGNPVSDACVEFKLYNYAEFYTVARKQTDAEGKAFLTAGKGDMLVWASKDGKFGYAKLSFGKDHELVVKMDKTAGGGHAVDFELVPPPENAELPAVTPEQRAANDRRMVHEDSIRNAYVSMFMTDETARYFARRYKLDEDAVSRILVASRGNHRVIVDFMARLRSEKSKRGGLDLLQRISAKDLRDVTLEVLMDHMQSRMCKNADHFRRYVRNPRVSNEILTPYKGFFKKAVSKEDAEAYKAEPMKLVAWVAQNIRVDNDCNLGGAPISPEGVWKARVADAHSRDIFFVSMARSMAIPARINGVTGKVQLIGDDGAMDVDLNHHPEEPVFMAEGIASKGKLVASYKPIRSLDNPKYYSHFTLSKQTPQGSLQLLSYDEGDADMGGGTTWSNLLKEGTALEAGDYVLVTGTRLASGAVLSKTTFFNILPEKTTEIELVMRESEDEVQVIGNFNSESLFTPLPDAGSAARQSLLQACGRGYFVVGILGVNQEPTNHALRDIASFKADLEKWGRKMVLLFPNEAKAGKFARESFPDLPSTIIY
;
A
#
# COMPACT_ATOMS: atom_id res chain seq x y z
N LEU A 1 -3.40 7.08 -9.94
CA LEU A 1 -2.11 7.64 -10.42
C LEU A 1 -1.91 7.43 -11.93
N LEU A 2 -2.16 6.22 -12.46
CA LEU A 2 -2.04 5.94 -13.91
C LEU A 2 -3.06 6.73 -14.75
N ALA A 3 -4.30 6.85 -14.26
CA ALA A 3 -5.35 7.62 -14.93
C ALA A 3 -5.07 9.12 -14.98
N SER A 4 -4.50 9.68 -13.91
CA SER A 4 -4.12 11.09 -13.84
C SER A 4 -3.02 11.45 -14.84
N SER A 5 -2.03 10.57 -15.03
CA SER A 5 -0.96 10.76 -16.01
C SER A 5 -1.49 10.71 -17.45
N ALA A 6 -2.33 9.72 -17.77
CA ALA A 6 -2.91 9.58 -19.11
C ALA A 6 -3.80 10.77 -19.48
N ALA A 7 -4.64 11.26 -18.56
CA ALA A 7 -5.48 12.42 -18.77
C ALA A 7 -4.66 13.72 -18.96
N SER A 8 -3.57 13.89 -18.21
CA SER A 8 -2.66 15.02 -18.37
C SER A 8 -1.96 15.02 -19.72
N ASP A 9 -1.57 13.85 -20.22
CA ASP A 9 -0.89 13.70 -21.50
C ASP A 9 -1.84 13.95 -22.69
N VAL A 10 -3.08 13.51 -22.61
CA VAL A 10 -4.11 13.82 -23.61
C VAL A 10 -4.39 15.33 -23.67
N TYR A 11 -4.48 16.00 -22.53
CA TYR A 11 -4.72 17.44 -22.45
C TYR A 11 -3.60 18.27 -23.06
N LYS A 12 -2.34 17.84 -22.90
CA LYS A 12 -1.17 18.55 -23.43
C LYS A 12 -0.93 18.36 -24.92
N ARG A 13 -1.76 17.56 -25.61
CA ARG A 13 -1.66 17.25 -27.05
C ARG A 13 -0.27 16.80 -27.53
N GLN A 14 0.54 16.26 -26.66
CA GLN A 14 1.82 15.67 -27.07
C GLN A 14 1.56 14.26 -27.58
N PRO A 15 2.03 13.88 -28.75
CA PRO A 15 2.00 12.50 -29.21
C PRO A 15 2.97 11.69 -28.34
N VAL A 16 2.49 11.20 -27.21
CA VAL A 16 3.28 10.37 -26.33
C VAL A 16 3.22 8.95 -26.84
N LEU A 17 4.35 8.40 -27.18
CA LEU A 17 4.51 6.99 -27.61
C LEU A 17 3.90 6.01 -26.57
N ASN A 18 3.77 6.45 -25.32
CA ASN A 18 3.25 5.68 -24.20
C ASN A 18 1.72 5.66 -24.12
N LEU A 19 0.98 6.48 -24.86
CA LEU A 19 -0.49 6.48 -24.82
C LEU A 19 -1.08 5.09 -25.13
N GLY A 20 -0.51 4.37 -26.10
CA GLY A 20 -0.93 3.01 -26.41
C GLY A 20 -0.63 2.01 -25.29
N TRP A 21 0.45 2.20 -24.53
CA TRP A 21 0.78 1.39 -23.36
C TRP A 21 -0.18 1.63 -22.19
N PHE A 22 -0.69 2.85 -22.07
CA PHE A 22 -1.70 3.18 -21.05
C PHE A 22 -3.10 2.70 -21.47
N ASN A 23 -3.43 2.79 -22.75
CA ASN A 23 -4.72 2.32 -23.26
C ASN A 23 -4.88 0.81 -23.11
N ALA A 24 -3.82 0.03 -23.34
CA ALA A 24 -3.88 -1.41 -23.22
C ALA A 24 -4.27 -1.89 -21.80
N PRO A 25 -3.58 -1.49 -20.71
CA PRO A 25 -4.01 -1.82 -19.36
C PRO A 25 -5.36 -1.20 -19.00
N ALA A 26 -5.65 0.02 -19.45
CA ALA A 26 -6.91 0.71 -19.16
C ALA A 26 -8.11 0.02 -19.79
N SER A 27 -7.95 -0.62 -20.95
CA SER A 27 -9.01 -1.40 -21.61
C SER A 27 -9.46 -2.64 -20.82
N ARG A 28 -8.68 -3.05 -19.83
CA ARG A 28 -9.01 -4.08 -18.82
C ARG A 28 -9.41 -3.48 -17.48
N GLY A 29 -9.60 -2.15 -17.41
CA GLY A 29 -10.02 -1.48 -16.19
C GLY A 29 -11.41 -1.91 -15.78
N MET A 30 -11.61 -2.10 -14.48
CA MET A 30 -12.94 -2.40 -13.92
C MET A 30 -13.71 -1.13 -13.60
N LEU A 31 -13.04 -0.10 -13.07
CA LEU A 31 -13.65 1.17 -12.73
C LEU A 31 -12.63 2.30 -12.87
N MET A 32 -13.11 3.42 -13.38
CA MET A 32 -12.35 4.67 -13.40
C MET A 32 -13.31 5.82 -13.14
N HIS A 33 -13.04 6.56 -12.08
CA HIS A 33 -13.85 7.70 -11.70
C HIS A 33 -12.94 8.91 -11.44
N THR A 34 -13.51 10.10 -11.59
CA THR A 34 -12.81 11.36 -11.36
C THR A 34 -13.72 12.37 -10.66
N LYS A 35 -13.10 13.27 -9.91
CA LYS A 35 -13.79 14.35 -9.23
C LYS A 35 -13.69 15.63 -10.06
N VAL A 36 -14.83 16.24 -10.34
CA VAL A 36 -14.96 17.51 -11.06
C VAL A 36 -15.43 18.58 -10.09
N PHE A 37 -14.75 19.72 -10.04
CA PHE A 37 -15.14 20.82 -9.15
C PHE A 37 -16.54 21.32 -9.45
N GLY A 38 -17.31 21.53 -8.40
CA GLY A 38 -18.67 22.03 -8.48
C GLY A 38 -19.67 20.98 -9.00
N ARG A 39 -20.80 21.47 -9.46
CA ARG A 39 -21.85 20.64 -10.05
C ARG A 39 -21.51 20.34 -11.51
N TYR A 40 -21.53 19.08 -11.89
CA TYR A 40 -21.29 18.63 -13.25
C TYR A 40 -22.53 17.91 -13.79
N GLU A 41 -23.06 18.44 -14.90
CA GLU A 41 -24.21 17.89 -15.62
C GLU A 41 -23.73 17.28 -16.94
N GLY A 42 -24.19 16.09 -17.29
CA GLY A 42 -23.82 15.42 -18.54
C GLY A 42 -22.91 14.20 -18.37
N ALA A 43 -22.66 13.75 -17.13
CA ALA A 43 -22.02 12.45 -16.90
C ALA A 43 -23.01 11.32 -17.17
N GLU A 44 -22.53 10.22 -17.78
CA GLU A 44 -23.35 9.01 -17.96
C GLU A 44 -23.73 8.38 -16.63
N GLU A 45 -22.82 8.45 -15.64
CA GLU A 45 -23.06 7.97 -14.28
C GLU A 45 -22.37 8.87 -13.26
N VAL A 46 -23.16 9.42 -12.34
CA VAL A 46 -22.68 10.15 -11.17
C VAL A 46 -22.45 9.15 -10.03
N MET A 47 -21.25 9.17 -9.45
CA MET A 47 -20.87 8.32 -8.31
C MET A 47 -21.27 8.96 -6.98
N SER A 48 -20.98 10.27 -6.82
CA SER A 48 -21.35 11.04 -5.66
C SER A 48 -21.41 12.54 -5.99
N VAL A 49 -22.17 13.29 -5.19
CA VAL A 49 -22.25 14.77 -5.26
C VAL A 49 -21.99 15.32 -3.87
N THR A 50 -21.06 16.24 -3.78
CA THR A 50 -20.77 16.99 -2.55
C THR A 50 -20.95 18.51 -2.80
N PRO A 51 -20.90 19.34 -1.77
CA PRO A 51 -20.93 20.79 -1.98
C PRO A 51 -19.79 21.34 -2.85
N THR A 52 -18.66 20.61 -2.92
CA THR A 52 -17.43 21.08 -3.59
C THR A 52 -17.13 20.39 -4.91
N TYR A 53 -17.63 19.17 -5.13
CA TYR A 53 -17.36 18.41 -6.34
C TYR A 53 -18.48 17.42 -6.69
N THR A 54 -18.48 17.02 -7.94
CA THR A 54 -19.23 15.86 -8.46
C THR A 54 -18.23 14.79 -8.86
N GLU A 55 -18.37 13.59 -8.33
CA GLU A 55 -17.59 12.42 -8.73
C GLU A 55 -18.33 11.65 -9.82
N ILE A 56 -17.67 11.43 -10.94
CA ILE A 56 -18.26 10.81 -12.14
C ILE A 56 -17.51 9.55 -12.54
N ASN A 57 -18.25 8.59 -13.04
CA ASN A 57 -17.68 7.38 -13.64
C ASN A 57 -17.27 7.66 -15.09
N VAL A 58 -16.03 7.41 -15.42
CA VAL A 58 -15.44 7.65 -16.74
C VAL A 58 -14.86 6.38 -17.37
N ILE A 59 -15.15 5.21 -16.81
CA ILE A 59 -14.59 3.94 -17.29
C ILE A 59 -14.93 3.67 -18.78
N GLY A 60 -16.10 4.09 -19.24
CA GLY A 60 -16.53 3.95 -20.64
C GLY A 60 -15.60 4.60 -21.66
N ASN A 61 -14.80 5.59 -21.24
CA ASN A 61 -13.79 6.21 -22.09
C ASN A 61 -12.55 5.34 -22.33
N TYR A 62 -12.37 4.28 -21.54
CA TYR A 62 -11.14 3.49 -21.52
C TYR A 62 -11.37 2.00 -21.81
N ALA A 63 -12.49 1.43 -21.36
CA ALA A 63 -12.76 0.00 -21.44
C ALA A 63 -14.17 -0.29 -21.92
N PRO A 64 -14.39 -1.47 -22.54
CA PRO A 64 -15.74 -1.98 -22.77
C PRO A 64 -16.45 -2.21 -21.43
N THR A 65 -17.64 -1.64 -21.28
CA THR A 65 -18.40 -1.65 -20.03
C THR A 65 -19.68 -2.45 -20.11
N ALA A 66 -20.23 -2.75 -18.94
CA ALA A 66 -21.59 -3.22 -18.74
C ALA A 66 -22.17 -2.59 -17.49
N LYS A 67 -23.49 -2.35 -17.50
CA LYS A 67 -24.25 -1.87 -16.35
C LYS A 67 -24.93 -3.06 -15.67
N ALA A 68 -24.86 -3.12 -14.34
CA ALA A 68 -25.58 -4.10 -13.54
C ALA A 68 -26.32 -3.41 -12.39
N THR A 69 -27.49 -3.95 -12.06
CA THR A 69 -28.32 -3.49 -10.93
C THR A 69 -28.25 -4.51 -9.80
N VAL A 70 -27.99 -4.04 -8.60
CA VAL A 70 -27.99 -4.84 -7.37
C VAL A 70 -29.26 -4.53 -6.60
N THR A 71 -30.03 -5.55 -6.25
CA THR A 71 -31.20 -5.45 -5.37
C THR A 71 -30.84 -6.07 -4.01
N VAL A 72 -30.91 -5.28 -2.97
CA VAL A 72 -30.63 -5.74 -1.60
C VAL A 72 -31.95 -6.09 -0.93
N MET A 73 -32.00 -7.32 -0.39
CA MET A 73 -33.17 -7.83 0.31
C MET A 73 -32.82 -8.29 1.74
N ASP A 74 -33.74 -8.18 2.66
CA ASP A 74 -33.60 -8.75 3.99
C ASP A 74 -33.78 -10.28 3.99
N GLY A 75 -33.66 -10.92 5.16
CA GLY A 75 -33.86 -12.36 5.31
C GLY A 75 -35.28 -12.84 5.00
N HIS A 76 -36.26 -11.94 4.93
CA HIS A 76 -37.66 -12.23 4.61
C HIS A 76 -38.01 -11.96 3.14
N GLY A 77 -37.05 -11.42 2.36
CA GLY A 77 -37.26 -11.11 0.96
C GLY A 77 -37.86 -9.72 0.70
N ASN A 78 -37.86 -8.84 1.69
CA ASN A 78 -38.26 -7.44 1.49
C ASN A 78 -37.06 -6.61 1.01
N PRO A 79 -37.26 -5.62 0.11
CA PRO A 79 -36.21 -4.72 -0.31
C PRO A 79 -35.72 -3.85 0.87
N VAL A 80 -34.43 -3.58 0.93
CA VAL A 80 -33.83 -2.77 1.99
C VAL A 80 -33.35 -1.45 1.38
N SER A 81 -34.01 -0.34 1.74
CA SER A 81 -33.59 1.01 1.38
C SER A 81 -32.39 1.47 2.23
N ASP A 82 -31.64 2.44 1.74
CA ASP A 82 -30.47 3.04 2.42
C ASP A 82 -29.45 2.00 2.96
N ALA A 83 -29.37 0.85 2.31
CA ALA A 83 -28.29 -0.10 2.58
C ALA A 83 -27.01 0.35 1.88
N CYS A 84 -25.88 0.26 2.58
CA CYS A 84 -24.57 0.50 1.97
C CYS A 84 -24.21 -0.69 1.07
N VAL A 85 -24.03 -0.42 -0.21
CA VAL A 85 -23.58 -1.41 -1.21
C VAL A 85 -22.16 -1.08 -1.62
N GLU A 86 -21.22 -1.93 -1.26
CA GLU A 86 -19.81 -1.81 -1.62
C GLU A 86 -19.51 -2.75 -2.79
N PHE A 87 -19.00 -2.19 -3.88
CA PHE A 87 -18.44 -2.95 -5.00
C PHE A 87 -16.94 -3.12 -4.75
N LYS A 88 -16.49 -4.36 -4.67
CA LYS A 88 -15.13 -4.68 -4.24
C LYS A 88 -14.38 -5.46 -5.31
N LEU A 89 -13.16 -5.05 -5.56
CA LEU A 89 -12.20 -5.78 -6.40
C LEU A 89 -11.22 -6.55 -5.53
N TYR A 90 -10.86 -7.74 -5.99
CA TYR A 90 -9.73 -8.44 -5.41
C TYR A 90 -8.42 -7.74 -5.85
N ASN A 91 -7.81 -7.04 -4.90
CA ASN A 91 -6.56 -6.32 -5.11
C ASN A 91 -5.56 -6.76 -4.04
N TYR A 92 -4.44 -7.38 -4.46
CA TYR A 92 -3.65 -8.21 -3.56
C TYR A 92 -4.56 -9.28 -2.92
N ALA A 93 -4.41 -9.61 -1.66
CA ALA A 93 -5.32 -10.55 -1.00
C ALA A 93 -6.44 -9.83 -0.22
N GLU A 94 -6.95 -8.73 -0.74
CA GLU A 94 -8.01 -7.92 -0.14
C GLU A 94 -9.16 -7.73 -1.13
N PHE A 95 -10.39 -7.76 -0.63
CA PHE A 95 -11.54 -7.24 -1.35
C PHE A 95 -11.65 -5.72 -1.12
N TYR A 96 -10.88 -4.96 -1.92
CA TYR A 96 -10.82 -3.50 -1.84
C TYR A 96 -12.08 -2.85 -2.42
N THR A 97 -12.70 -1.94 -1.65
CA THR A 97 -13.90 -1.22 -2.09
C THR A 97 -13.54 -0.15 -3.12
N VAL A 98 -14.02 -0.31 -4.35
CA VAL A 98 -13.80 0.65 -5.45
C VAL A 98 -14.97 1.60 -5.65
N ALA A 99 -16.17 1.23 -5.22
CA ALA A 99 -17.35 2.08 -5.24
C ALA A 99 -18.27 1.78 -4.05
N ARG A 100 -18.91 2.83 -3.54
CA ARG A 100 -19.98 2.73 -2.55
C ARG A 100 -21.23 3.42 -3.10
N LYS A 101 -22.36 2.76 -2.96
CA LYS A 101 -23.69 3.27 -3.33
C LYS A 101 -24.64 3.03 -2.16
N GLN A 102 -25.70 3.82 -2.09
CA GLN A 102 -26.83 3.56 -1.21
C GLN A 102 -27.99 3.01 -2.04
N THR A 103 -28.73 2.07 -1.50
CA THR A 103 -29.94 1.58 -2.15
C THR A 103 -31.06 2.62 -2.11
N ASP A 104 -31.85 2.70 -3.17
CA ASP A 104 -33.06 3.48 -3.24
C ASP A 104 -34.23 2.87 -2.42
N ALA A 105 -35.42 3.43 -2.54
CA ALA A 105 -36.63 2.97 -1.83
C ALA A 105 -37.04 1.53 -2.21
N GLU A 106 -36.68 1.10 -3.42
CA GLU A 106 -36.90 -0.25 -3.95
C GLU A 106 -35.77 -1.22 -3.62
N GLY A 107 -34.80 -0.80 -2.79
CA GLY A 107 -33.64 -1.60 -2.40
C GLY A 107 -32.60 -1.77 -3.50
N LYS A 108 -32.56 -0.87 -4.49
CA LYS A 108 -31.72 -1.00 -5.67
C LYS A 108 -30.54 -0.03 -5.66
N ALA A 109 -29.41 -0.49 -6.17
CA ALA A 109 -28.25 0.32 -6.53
C ALA A 109 -27.68 -0.21 -7.86
N PHE A 110 -26.99 0.63 -8.63
CA PHE A 110 -26.38 0.19 -9.87
C PHE A 110 -24.95 0.72 -10.02
N LEU A 111 -24.18 0.03 -10.85
CA LEU A 111 -22.84 0.44 -11.25
C LEU A 111 -22.61 0.06 -12.71
N THR A 112 -21.92 0.94 -13.45
CA THR A 112 -21.33 0.63 -14.75
C THR A 112 -19.85 0.34 -14.56
N ALA A 113 -19.37 -0.80 -15.01
CA ALA A 113 -17.99 -1.24 -14.82
C ALA A 113 -17.45 -2.01 -16.02
N GLY A 114 -16.14 -2.26 -16.06
CA GLY A 114 -15.52 -3.17 -17.01
C GLY A 114 -16.05 -4.60 -16.87
N LYS A 115 -15.95 -5.38 -17.94
CA LYS A 115 -16.56 -6.72 -18.05
C LYS A 115 -15.78 -7.81 -17.30
N GLY A 116 -15.61 -7.66 -16.01
CA GLY A 116 -14.99 -8.63 -15.11
C GLY A 116 -15.82 -8.84 -13.84
N ASP A 117 -15.27 -9.56 -12.90
CA ASP A 117 -15.95 -9.94 -11.67
C ASP A 117 -15.65 -8.98 -10.53
N MET A 118 -16.68 -8.67 -9.73
CA MET A 118 -16.58 -7.98 -8.44
C MET A 118 -17.30 -8.78 -7.35
N LEU A 119 -16.84 -8.63 -6.10
CA LEU A 119 -17.63 -8.99 -4.93
C LEU A 119 -18.51 -7.79 -4.57
N VAL A 120 -19.81 -8.00 -4.47
CA VAL A 120 -20.76 -7.02 -3.93
C VAL A 120 -21.04 -7.36 -2.48
N TRP A 121 -20.84 -6.37 -1.59
CA TRP A 121 -21.09 -6.48 -0.16
C TRP A 121 -22.13 -5.43 0.23
N ALA A 122 -23.27 -5.89 0.74
CA ALA A 122 -24.31 -5.01 1.25
C ALA A 122 -24.36 -5.09 2.77
N SER A 123 -24.50 -3.93 3.44
CA SER A 123 -24.59 -3.87 4.90
C SER A 123 -25.52 -2.75 5.38
N LYS A 124 -26.22 -3.02 6.47
CA LYS A 124 -27.05 -2.04 7.22
C LYS A 124 -27.35 -2.59 8.62
N ASP A 125 -27.24 -1.75 9.64
CA ASP A 125 -27.64 -2.04 11.04
C ASP A 125 -27.06 -3.37 11.57
N GLY A 126 -25.78 -3.65 11.30
CA GLY A 126 -25.08 -4.85 11.74
C GLY A 126 -25.41 -6.13 10.95
N LYS A 127 -26.35 -6.07 10.02
CA LYS A 127 -26.60 -7.15 9.06
C LYS A 127 -25.81 -6.94 7.80
N PHE A 128 -25.43 -8.02 7.14
CA PHE A 128 -24.73 -7.98 5.87
C PHE A 128 -25.09 -9.16 4.97
N GLY A 129 -24.71 -9.02 3.72
CA GLY A 129 -24.76 -10.07 2.72
C GLY A 129 -23.78 -9.79 1.61
N TYR A 130 -23.41 -10.81 0.86
CA TYR A 130 -22.47 -10.66 -0.24
C TYR A 130 -22.79 -11.64 -1.37
N ALA A 131 -22.42 -11.26 -2.58
CA ALA A 131 -22.49 -12.12 -3.75
C ALA A 131 -21.48 -11.68 -4.81
N LYS A 132 -21.07 -12.61 -5.66
CA LYS A 132 -20.24 -12.31 -6.84
C LYS A 132 -21.11 -11.74 -7.95
N LEU A 133 -20.66 -10.67 -8.59
CA LEU A 133 -21.26 -10.05 -9.76
C LEU A 133 -20.29 -10.12 -10.93
N SER A 134 -20.73 -10.70 -12.05
CA SER A 134 -19.95 -10.79 -13.28
C SER A 134 -20.47 -9.79 -14.32
N PHE A 135 -19.86 -8.62 -14.41
CA PHE A 135 -20.28 -7.58 -15.35
C PHE A 135 -20.22 -8.06 -16.81
N GLY A 136 -21.28 -7.82 -17.55
CA GLY A 136 -21.45 -8.27 -18.94
C GLY A 136 -22.05 -9.66 -19.08
N LYS A 137 -22.17 -10.42 -17.97
CA LYS A 137 -22.94 -11.67 -17.89
C LYS A 137 -24.20 -11.45 -17.06
N ASP A 138 -24.04 -10.85 -15.88
CA ASP A 138 -25.13 -10.54 -14.97
C ASP A 138 -25.60 -9.10 -15.20
N HIS A 139 -26.88 -8.91 -15.44
CA HIS A 139 -27.53 -7.60 -15.53
C HIS A 139 -28.21 -7.19 -14.22
N GLU A 140 -28.59 -8.18 -13.43
CA GLU A 140 -29.23 -8.04 -12.14
C GLU A 140 -28.61 -9.03 -11.15
N LEU A 141 -28.43 -8.58 -9.90
CA LEU A 141 -27.95 -9.38 -8.79
C LEU A 141 -28.82 -9.13 -7.57
N VAL A 142 -29.24 -10.19 -6.89
CA VAL A 142 -29.90 -10.09 -5.59
C VAL A 142 -28.90 -10.42 -4.49
N VAL A 143 -28.70 -9.49 -3.56
CA VAL A 143 -27.91 -9.70 -2.35
C VAL A 143 -28.83 -9.80 -1.15
N LYS A 144 -28.84 -10.94 -0.48
CA LYS A 144 -29.62 -11.14 0.75
C LYS A 144 -28.80 -10.75 1.97
N MET A 145 -29.25 -9.76 2.71
CA MET A 145 -28.69 -9.35 4.01
C MET A 145 -29.27 -10.20 5.14
N ASP A 146 -28.95 -11.47 5.16
CA ASP A 146 -29.42 -12.46 6.15
C ASP A 146 -28.33 -12.86 7.15
N LYS A 147 -27.13 -12.30 7.03
CA LYS A 147 -25.98 -12.61 7.89
C LYS A 147 -25.79 -11.53 8.95
N THR A 148 -25.38 -11.98 10.11
CA THR A 148 -24.87 -11.14 11.20
C THR A 148 -23.41 -11.47 11.45
N ALA A 149 -22.70 -10.60 12.15
CA ALA A 149 -21.35 -10.89 12.59
C ALA A 149 -21.32 -12.24 13.33
N GLY A 150 -20.29 -13.04 13.06
CA GLY A 150 -20.17 -14.38 13.61
C GLY A 150 -19.21 -15.23 12.79
N GLY A 151 -18.60 -16.21 13.43
CA GLY A 151 -17.61 -17.08 12.82
C GLY A 151 -18.16 -18.43 12.38
N GLY A 152 -17.29 -19.23 11.79
CA GLY A 152 -17.52 -20.65 11.57
C GLY A 152 -17.97 -21.03 10.16
N HIS A 153 -17.87 -20.13 9.17
CA HIS A 153 -18.09 -20.49 7.78
C HIS A 153 -16.97 -19.95 6.86
N ALA A 154 -16.84 -20.58 5.71
CA ALA A 154 -15.94 -20.14 4.68
C ALA A 154 -16.63 -20.17 3.31
N VAL A 155 -16.20 -19.32 2.40
CA VAL A 155 -16.71 -19.25 1.04
C VAL A 155 -15.55 -19.10 0.06
N ASP A 156 -15.66 -19.78 -1.06
CA ASP A 156 -14.70 -19.73 -2.15
C ASP A 156 -15.24 -18.86 -3.27
N PHE A 157 -14.35 -18.00 -3.83
CA PHE A 157 -14.65 -17.24 -5.03
C PHE A 157 -13.64 -17.55 -6.10
N GLU A 158 -14.12 -17.58 -7.31
CA GLU A 158 -13.31 -17.53 -8.51
C GLU A 158 -13.66 -16.26 -9.26
N LEU A 159 -12.67 -15.37 -9.40
CA LEU A 159 -12.84 -14.02 -9.94
C LEU A 159 -12.10 -13.90 -11.25
N VAL A 160 -12.80 -13.51 -12.30
CA VAL A 160 -12.27 -13.38 -13.65
C VAL A 160 -12.12 -11.89 -13.98
N PRO A 161 -10.92 -11.45 -14.43
CA PRO A 161 -10.72 -10.07 -14.86
C PRO A 161 -11.41 -9.81 -16.21
N PRO A 162 -11.56 -8.54 -16.64
CA PRO A 162 -12.01 -8.23 -17.98
C PRO A 162 -11.12 -8.90 -19.02
N PRO A 163 -11.68 -9.35 -20.17
CA PRO A 163 -10.91 -9.94 -21.24
C PRO A 163 -9.89 -8.95 -21.80
N GLU A 164 -8.79 -9.46 -22.32
CA GLU A 164 -7.78 -8.65 -23.01
C GLU A 164 -8.29 -8.30 -24.42
N ASN A 165 -8.64 -7.03 -24.61
CA ASN A 165 -9.18 -6.52 -25.88
C ASN A 165 -8.29 -5.43 -26.48
N ALA A 166 -7.12 -5.17 -25.91
CA ALA A 166 -6.27 -4.08 -26.36
C ALA A 166 -5.37 -4.53 -27.50
N GLU A 167 -5.53 -3.91 -28.65
CA GLU A 167 -4.51 -3.90 -29.68
C GLU A 167 -3.46 -2.85 -29.32
N LEU A 168 -2.21 -3.29 -29.17
CA LEU A 168 -1.09 -2.37 -29.03
C LEU A 168 -0.94 -1.59 -30.34
N PRO A 169 -0.79 -0.24 -30.29
CA PRO A 169 -0.55 0.52 -31.50
C PRO A 169 0.72 0.05 -32.20
N ALA A 170 0.67 -0.03 -33.52
CA ALA A 170 1.83 -0.30 -34.33
C ALA A 170 2.87 0.81 -34.10
N VAL A 171 4.09 0.41 -33.76
CA VAL A 171 5.21 1.33 -33.53
C VAL A 171 6.19 1.16 -34.69
N THR A 172 6.48 2.25 -35.43
CA THR A 172 7.47 2.19 -36.50
C THR A 172 8.89 2.06 -35.94
N PRO A 173 9.84 1.56 -36.74
CA PRO A 173 11.25 1.50 -36.33
C PRO A 173 11.82 2.87 -35.93
N GLU A 174 11.41 3.94 -36.62
CA GLU A 174 11.85 5.32 -36.35
C GLU A 174 11.32 5.80 -34.99
N GLN A 175 10.05 5.51 -34.67
CA GLN A 175 9.44 5.84 -33.38
C GLN A 175 10.15 5.06 -32.26
N ARG A 176 10.47 3.79 -32.46
CA ARG A 176 11.21 2.98 -31.51
C ARG A 176 12.60 3.55 -31.28
N ALA A 177 13.35 3.85 -32.33
CA ALA A 177 14.67 4.46 -32.23
C ALA A 177 14.65 5.84 -31.56
N ALA A 178 13.60 6.63 -31.77
CA ALA A 178 13.43 7.92 -31.08
C ALA A 178 13.17 7.72 -29.57
N ASN A 179 12.36 6.72 -29.20
CA ASN A 179 12.14 6.37 -27.80
C ASN A 179 13.41 5.86 -27.14
N ASP A 180 14.19 5.01 -27.80
CA ASP A 180 15.44 4.47 -27.27
C ASP A 180 16.47 5.60 -27.00
N ARG A 181 16.60 6.55 -27.93
CA ARG A 181 17.44 7.74 -27.69
C ARG A 181 16.98 8.57 -26.50
N ARG A 182 15.66 8.74 -26.32
CA ARG A 182 15.10 9.43 -25.15
C ARG A 182 15.38 8.67 -23.87
N MET A 183 15.23 7.34 -23.86
CA MET A 183 15.57 6.50 -22.70
C MET A 183 17.03 6.62 -22.31
N VAL A 184 17.95 6.61 -23.27
CA VAL A 184 19.39 6.84 -23.01
C VAL A 184 19.64 8.21 -22.37
N HIS A 185 18.95 9.25 -22.84
CA HIS A 185 19.04 10.58 -22.24
C HIS A 185 18.48 10.62 -20.82
N GLU A 186 17.29 10.04 -20.58
CA GLU A 186 16.69 9.94 -19.26
C GLU A 186 17.57 9.14 -18.29
N ASP A 187 18.18 8.06 -18.75
CA ASP A 187 19.13 7.26 -17.96
C ASP A 187 20.39 8.06 -17.61
N SER A 188 20.87 8.90 -18.52
CA SER A 188 22.01 9.77 -18.22
C SER A 188 21.72 10.76 -17.09
N ILE A 189 20.51 11.33 -17.07
CA ILE A 189 20.05 12.23 -15.99
C ILE A 189 19.92 11.45 -14.68
N ARG A 190 19.33 10.27 -14.74
CA ARG A 190 19.19 9.39 -13.56
C ARG A 190 20.55 9.01 -12.99
N ASN A 191 21.47 8.56 -13.85
CA ASN A 191 22.81 8.15 -13.44
C ASN A 191 23.60 9.32 -12.85
N ALA A 192 23.49 10.52 -13.42
CA ALA A 192 24.06 11.74 -12.86
C ALA A 192 23.53 12.04 -11.47
N TYR A 193 22.21 11.86 -11.24
CA TYR A 193 21.61 12.03 -9.92
C TYR A 193 22.08 10.95 -8.93
N VAL A 194 22.11 9.69 -9.33
CA VAL A 194 22.55 8.56 -8.48
C VAL A 194 24.03 8.69 -8.11
N SER A 195 24.87 9.21 -9.03
CA SER A 195 26.31 9.42 -8.76
C SER A 195 26.59 10.43 -7.64
N MET A 196 25.60 11.26 -7.27
CA MET A 196 25.71 12.18 -6.14
C MET A 196 25.42 11.54 -4.79
N PHE A 197 24.94 10.29 -4.74
CA PHE A 197 24.60 9.64 -3.48
C PHE A 197 25.86 9.31 -2.68
N MET A 198 25.73 9.35 -1.36
CA MET A 198 26.84 8.94 -0.51
C MET A 198 27.05 7.43 -0.56
N THR A 199 28.32 7.02 -0.70
CA THR A 199 28.73 5.63 -0.55
C THR A 199 28.94 5.29 0.92
N ASP A 200 28.98 3.99 1.26
CA ASP A 200 29.32 3.55 2.62
C ASP A 200 30.66 4.13 3.10
N GLU A 201 31.68 4.14 2.24
CA GLU A 201 33.01 4.68 2.57
C GLU A 201 32.97 6.17 2.92
N THR A 202 32.31 6.98 2.07
CA THR A 202 32.19 8.44 2.31
C THR A 202 31.36 8.75 3.53
N ALA A 203 30.32 7.97 3.81
CA ALA A 203 29.49 8.11 5.01
C ALA A 203 30.27 7.77 6.29
N ARG A 204 31.07 6.69 6.28
CA ARG A 204 31.96 6.34 7.40
C ARG A 204 33.06 7.38 7.63
N TYR A 205 33.64 7.92 6.56
CA TYR A 205 34.60 9.03 6.68
C TYR A 205 33.96 10.24 7.38
N PHE A 206 32.75 10.63 7.01
CA PHE A 206 31.99 11.68 7.67
C PHE A 206 31.78 11.36 9.16
N ALA A 207 31.33 10.13 9.48
CA ALA A 207 31.07 9.71 10.86
C ALA A 207 32.32 9.85 11.75
N ARG A 208 33.50 9.40 11.26
CA ARG A 208 34.79 9.55 11.98
C ARG A 208 35.14 11.00 12.24
N ARG A 209 34.98 11.85 11.24
CA ARG A 209 35.28 13.29 11.34
C ARG A 209 34.43 13.99 12.42
N TYR A 210 33.17 13.59 12.57
CA TYR A 210 32.24 14.17 13.54
C TYR A 210 32.13 13.38 14.86
N LYS A 211 32.94 12.34 15.02
CA LYS A 211 32.94 11.42 16.18
C LYS A 211 31.54 10.86 16.44
N LEU A 212 30.92 10.29 15.42
CA LEU A 212 29.61 9.63 15.44
C LEU A 212 29.79 8.13 15.23
N ASP A 213 28.76 7.34 15.54
CA ASP A 213 28.73 5.90 15.27
C ASP A 213 28.76 5.63 13.77
N GLU A 214 29.80 4.94 13.29
CA GLU A 214 30.05 4.74 11.86
C GLU A 214 28.97 3.90 11.18
N ASP A 215 28.51 2.82 11.83
CA ASP A 215 27.53 1.91 11.23
C ASP A 215 26.14 2.55 11.17
N ALA A 216 25.73 3.25 12.22
CA ALA A 216 24.46 3.96 12.25
C ALA A 216 24.43 5.09 11.22
N VAL A 217 25.49 5.90 11.16
CA VAL A 217 25.58 7.04 10.21
C VAL A 217 25.66 6.55 8.78
N SER A 218 26.41 5.48 8.51
CA SER A 218 26.47 4.91 7.16
C SER A 218 25.10 4.45 6.68
N ARG A 219 24.39 3.67 7.48
CA ARG A 219 23.02 3.23 7.13
C ARG A 219 22.10 4.42 6.83
N ILE A 220 22.12 5.46 7.65
CA ILE A 220 21.27 6.65 7.48
C ILE A 220 21.63 7.41 6.21
N LEU A 221 22.90 7.72 5.99
CA LEU A 221 23.35 8.54 4.87
C LEU A 221 23.18 7.82 3.52
N VAL A 222 23.43 6.52 3.47
CA VAL A 222 23.18 5.72 2.27
C VAL A 222 21.67 5.64 1.98
N ALA A 223 20.85 5.41 3.01
CA ALA A 223 19.39 5.37 2.87
C ALA A 223 18.79 6.72 2.44
N SER A 224 19.39 7.84 2.83
CA SER A 224 18.92 9.19 2.48
C SER A 224 19.09 9.56 1.00
N ARG A 225 19.88 8.81 0.23
CA ARG A 225 20.12 9.02 -1.20
C ARG A 225 20.47 10.49 -1.53
N GLY A 226 19.71 11.16 -2.40
CA GLY A 226 19.93 12.55 -2.79
C GLY A 226 19.75 13.57 -1.66
N ASN A 227 19.05 13.22 -0.57
CA ASN A 227 18.82 14.09 0.58
C ASN A 227 19.98 14.07 1.62
N HIS A 228 21.05 13.33 1.36
CA HIS A 228 22.18 13.21 2.28
C HIS A 228 22.74 14.55 2.74
N ARG A 229 22.68 15.59 1.91
CA ARG A 229 23.17 16.94 2.25
C ARG A 229 22.41 17.54 3.42
N VAL A 230 21.08 17.38 3.46
CA VAL A 230 20.24 17.85 4.58
C VAL A 230 20.60 17.09 5.86
N ILE A 231 20.76 15.77 5.77
CA ILE A 231 21.13 14.93 6.91
C ILE A 231 22.52 15.28 7.45
N VAL A 232 23.50 15.50 6.55
CA VAL A 232 24.85 15.96 6.92
C VAL A 232 24.81 17.32 7.60
N ASP A 233 24.06 18.31 7.05
CA ASP A 233 23.92 19.63 7.64
C ASP A 233 23.28 19.57 9.03
N PHE A 234 22.24 18.75 9.18
CA PHE A 234 21.64 18.49 10.48
C PHE A 234 22.64 17.92 11.48
N MET A 235 23.35 16.84 11.13
CA MET A 235 24.35 16.23 12.04
C MET A 235 25.48 17.19 12.39
N ALA A 236 25.96 18.00 11.45
CA ALA A 236 27.02 18.97 11.66
C ALA A 236 26.63 20.09 12.65
N ARG A 237 25.34 20.39 12.80
CA ARG A 237 24.82 21.38 13.77
C ARG A 237 24.76 20.83 15.19
N LEU A 238 24.87 19.53 15.41
CA LEU A 238 24.81 18.88 16.71
C LEU A 238 26.18 18.95 17.41
N ARG A 239 26.39 19.94 18.25
CA ARG A 239 27.70 20.23 18.83
C ARG A 239 28.03 19.46 20.10
N SER A 240 27.04 19.20 20.97
CA SER A 240 27.26 18.48 22.24
C SER A 240 27.03 16.97 22.06
N GLU A 241 27.69 16.15 22.88
CA GLU A 241 27.51 14.70 22.88
C GLU A 241 26.05 14.30 23.15
N LYS A 242 25.33 15.06 23.97
CA LYS A 242 23.89 14.85 24.22
C LYS A 242 23.07 15.13 22.95
N SER A 243 23.37 16.23 22.23
CA SER A 243 22.66 16.56 20.99
C SER A 243 22.97 15.56 19.88
N LYS A 244 24.22 15.12 19.74
CA LYS A 244 24.62 14.09 18.76
C LYS A 244 23.87 12.78 18.99
N ARG A 245 23.88 12.27 20.22
CA ARG A 245 23.10 11.05 20.56
C ARG A 245 21.62 11.23 20.28
N GLY A 246 21.05 12.38 20.67
CA GLY A 246 19.65 12.69 20.42
C GLY A 246 19.29 12.79 18.95
N GLY A 247 20.14 13.41 18.13
CA GLY A 247 19.94 13.53 16.68
C GLY A 247 20.09 12.20 15.96
N LEU A 248 21.09 11.40 16.33
CA LEU A 248 21.27 10.07 15.78
C LEU A 248 20.07 9.15 16.10
N ASP A 249 19.59 9.18 17.36
CA ASP A 249 18.40 8.46 17.78
C ASP A 249 17.14 8.92 17.00
N LEU A 250 17.01 10.20 16.69
CA LEU A 250 15.93 10.72 15.85
C LEU A 250 16.00 10.13 14.44
N LEU A 251 17.16 10.22 13.78
CA LEU A 251 17.37 9.76 12.41
C LEU A 251 17.21 8.24 12.25
N GLN A 252 17.59 7.45 13.25
CA GLN A 252 17.40 5.99 13.24
C GLN A 252 15.93 5.56 13.30
N ARG A 253 15.01 6.47 13.67
CA ARG A 253 13.57 6.20 13.77
C ARG A 253 12.76 6.76 12.62
N ILE A 254 13.40 7.57 11.78
CA ILE A 254 12.81 8.05 10.54
C ILE A 254 12.94 6.95 9.49
N SER A 255 11.87 6.70 8.75
CA SER A 255 11.86 5.69 7.69
C SER A 255 12.85 6.03 6.57
N ALA A 256 13.32 5.03 5.83
CA ALA A 256 14.20 5.25 4.68
C ALA A 256 13.52 6.16 3.63
N LYS A 257 12.18 6.08 3.50
CA LYS A 257 11.41 7.00 2.66
C LYS A 257 11.54 8.44 3.16
N ASP A 258 11.30 8.66 4.45
CA ASP A 258 11.34 10.00 5.04
C ASP A 258 12.77 10.59 5.07
N LEU A 259 13.80 9.75 5.22
CA LEU A 259 15.19 10.20 5.11
C LEU A 259 15.50 10.80 3.73
N ARG A 260 14.77 10.42 2.68
CA ARG A 260 14.98 10.91 1.31
C ARG A 260 14.38 12.28 1.04
N ASP A 261 13.46 12.76 1.89
CA ASP A 261 12.71 14.00 1.66
C ASP A 261 12.51 14.90 2.89
N VAL A 262 12.88 14.44 4.09
CA VAL A 262 12.79 15.26 5.31
C VAL A 262 13.62 16.54 5.19
N THR A 263 13.05 17.66 5.65
CA THR A 263 13.75 18.96 5.64
C THR A 263 14.56 19.17 6.91
N LEU A 264 15.58 20.02 6.81
CA LEU A 264 16.37 20.44 7.98
C LEU A 264 15.50 21.09 9.05
N GLU A 265 14.51 21.87 8.65
CA GLU A 265 13.58 22.56 9.54
C GLU A 265 12.78 21.56 10.40
N VAL A 266 12.24 20.50 9.79
CA VAL A 266 11.55 19.42 10.50
C VAL A 266 12.47 18.75 11.52
N LEU A 267 13.69 18.39 11.12
CA LEU A 267 14.65 17.74 12.02
C LEU A 267 15.00 18.64 13.22
N MET A 268 15.28 19.92 12.98
CA MET A 268 15.61 20.87 14.02
C MET A 268 14.41 21.16 14.94
N ASP A 269 13.21 21.23 14.42
CA ASP A 269 11.98 21.42 15.18
C ASP A 269 11.73 20.24 16.14
N HIS A 270 11.88 19.01 15.65
CA HIS A 270 11.68 17.80 16.44
C HIS A 270 12.78 17.55 17.48
N MET A 271 13.99 18.10 17.29
CA MET A 271 15.03 18.13 18.32
C MET A 271 14.65 18.97 19.55
N GLN A 272 13.72 19.91 19.41
CA GLN A 272 13.22 20.74 20.51
C GLN A 272 12.12 20.06 21.35
N SER A 273 11.78 18.81 21.05
CA SER A 273 10.76 18.06 21.79
C SER A 273 11.08 17.99 23.29
N ARG A 274 10.08 18.27 24.12
CA ARG A 274 10.19 18.14 25.58
C ARG A 274 10.12 16.66 25.97
N MET A 275 10.92 16.28 26.98
CA MET A 275 10.90 14.92 27.53
C MET A 275 9.56 14.63 28.24
N CYS A 276 9.05 13.41 28.06
CA CYS A 276 8.07 12.80 28.95
C CYS A 276 8.77 11.86 29.96
N LYS A 277 8.03 11.28 30.90
CA LYS A 277 8.60 10.44 31.95
C LYS A 277 9.35 9.21 31.40
N ASN A 278 8.73 8.51 30.46
CA ASN A 278 9.28 7.29 29.86
C ASN A 278 10.17 7.64 28.66
N ALA A 279 11.43 7.23 28.68
CA ALA A 279 12.39 7.54 27.62
C ALA A 279 12.07 6.84 26.29
N ASP A 280 11.51 5.63 26.30
CA ASP A 280 11.11 4.93 25.07
C ASP A 280 9.85 5.56 24.46
N HIS A 281 8.86 5.88 25.29
CA HIS A 281 7.68 6.64 24.85
C HIS A 281 8.06 7.99 24.25
N PHE A 282 9.04 8.70 24.88
CA PHE A 282 9.56 9.94 24.34
C PHE A 282 10.12 9.77 22.93
N ARG A 283 10.93 8.75 22.71
CA ARG A 283 11.56 8.51 21.42
C ARG A 283 10.55 8.15 20.34
N ARG A 284 9.61 7.24 20.64
CA ARG A 284 8.66 6.68 19.68
C ARG A 284 7.45 7.55 19.45
N TYR A 285 6.89 8.12 20.54
CA TYR A 285 5.54 8.70 20.54
C TYR A 285 5.50 10.18 20.87
N VAL A 286 6.66 10.82 21.05
CA VAL A 286 6.78 12.27 21.25
C VAL A 286 7.74 12.89 20.25
N ARG A 287 8.96 12.40 20.12
CA ARG A 287 9.97 13.01 19.25
C ARG A 287 9.81 12.62 17.78
N ASN A 288 9.32 11.43 17.46
CA ASN A 288 9.15 10.96 16.09
C ASN A 288 8.29 11.95 15.27
N PRO A 289 8.77 12.49 14.13
CA PRO A 289 8.00 13.42 13.33
C PRO A 289 6.79 12.75 12.64
N ARG A 290 6.91 11.50 12.20
CA ARG A 290 5.87 10.77 11.48
C ARG A 290 4.74 10.36 12.41
N VAL A 291 3.51 10.66 12.01
CA VAL A 291 2.28 10.22 12.66
C VAL A 291 1.62 9.11 11.84
N SER A 292 1.39 9.33 10.55
CA SER A 292 0.77 8.40 9.62
C SER A 292 1.40 8.53 8.20
N ASN A 293 0.67 9.03 7.22
CA ASN A 293 1.09 9.18 5.82
C ASN A 293 1.18 10.64 5.35
N GLU A 294 1.22 11.58 6.30
CA GLU A 294 1.31 13.01 6.01
C GLU A 294 2.68 13.41 5.40
N ILE A 295 2.74 14.55 4.73
CA ILE A 295 4.00 15.23 4.45
C ILE A 295 4.55 15.78 5.77
N LEU A 296 5.81 15.47 6.08
CA LEU A 296 6.44 15.94 7.32
C LEU A 296 6.57 17.46 7.32
N THR A 297 6.05 18.09 8.39
CA THR A 297 6.10 19.54 8.60
C THR A 297 6.59 19.87 10.00
N PRO A 298 7.25 21.03 10.22
CA PRO A 298 7.64 21.48 11.56
C PRO A 298 6.41 21.98 12.29
N TYR A 299 5.92 21.25 13.27
CA TYR A 299 4.72 21.62 14.04
C TYR A 299 4.98 21.85 15.54
N LYS A 300 6.11 21.41 16.08
CA LYS A 300 6.43 21.55 17.51
C LYS A 300 6.55 22.99 17.93
N GLY A 301 7.35 23.76 17.19
CA GLY A 301 7.55 25.19 17.41
C GLY A 301 6.28 25.99 17.21
N PHE A 302 5.44 25.58 16.26
CA PHE A 302 4.14 26.20 16.02
C PHE A 302 3.22 26.03 17.23
N PHE A 303 2.94 24.82 17.69
CA PHE A 303 2.04 24.58 18.82
C PHE A 303 2.56 25.12 20.14
N LYS A 304 3.87 25.16 20.33
CA LYS A 304 4.47 25.82 21.50
C LYS A 304 4.12 27.31 21.61
N LYS A 305 3.86 27.97 20.46
CA LYS A 305 3.46 29.39 20.42
C LYS A 305 1.94 29.55 20.39
N ALA A 306 1.22 28.64 19.73
CA ALA A 306 -0.21 28.72 19.51
C ALA A 306 -1.04 28.30 20.74
N VAL A 307 -0.51 27.42 21.59
CA VAL A 307 -1.17 26.94 22.82
C VAL A 307 -0.62 27.69 24.03
N SER A 308 -1.50 28.17 24.91
CA SER A 308 -1.07 28.82 26.15
C SER A 308 -0.30 27.85 27.07
N LYS A 309 0.55 28.36 27.93
CA LYS A 309 1.27 27.52 28.89
C LYS A 309 0.32 26.82 29.87
N GLU A 310 -0.74 27.50 30.26
CA GLU A 310 -1.78 26.98 31.14
C GLU A 310 -2.52 25.82 30.52
N ASP A 311 -2.98 25.99 29.26
CA ASP A 311 -3.63 24.92 28.53
C ASP A 311 -2.70 23.72 28.29
N ALA A 312 -1.43 23.98 27.92
CA ALA A 312 -0.46 22.92 27.67
C ALA A 312 -0.19 22.07 28.94
N GLU A 313 -0.09 22.71 30.12
CA GLU A 313 0.08 21.97 31.37
C GLU A 313 -1.23 21.27 31.78
N ALA A 314 -2.41 21.88 31.55
CA ALA A 314 -3.70 21.26 31.80
C ALA A 314 -3.89 20.00 30.94
N TYR A 315 -3.57 20.07 29.64
CA TYR A 315 -3.66 18.92 28.72
C TYR A 315 -2.65 17.83 29.08
N LYS A 316 -1.46 18.20 29.53
CA LYS A 316 -0.46 17.24 29.97
C LYS A 316 -0.84 16.51 31.26
N ALA A 317 -1.46 17.22 32.19
CA ALA A 317 -1.96 16.65 33.44
C ALA A 317 -3.18 15.72 33.17
N GLU A 318 -4.04 16.11 32.26
CA GLU A 318 -5.29 15.39 31.92
C GLU A 318 -5.50 15.39 30.40
N PRO A 319 -4.90 14.41 29.66
CA PRO A 319 -4.94 14.36 28.20
C PRO A 319 -6.34 14.32 27.58
N MET A 320 -7.35 13.85 28.33
CA MET A 320 -8.75 13.86 27.88
C MET A 320 -9.29 15.29 27.68
N LYS A 321 -8.74 16.31 28.32
CA LYS A 321 -9.08 17.71 28.01
C LYS A 321 -8.67 18.12 26.60
N LEU A 322 -7.55 17.60 26.10
CA LEU A 322 -7.14 17.81 24.71
C LEU A 322 -8.09 17.08 23.74
N VAL A 323 -8.52 15.86 24.08
CA VAL A 323 -9.51 15.11 23.28
C VAL A 323 -10.79 15.94 23.15
N ALA A 324 -11.34 16.39 24.27
CA ALA A 324 -12.53 17.24 24.30
C ALA A 324 -12.34 18.54 23.50
N TRP A 325 -11.19 19.19 23.64
CA TRP A 325 -10.89 20.41 22.89
C TRP A 325 -10.88 20.16 21.38
N VAL A 326 -10.25 19.08 20.92
CA VAL A 326 -10.20 18.75 19.48
C VAL A 326 -11.60 18.42 18.96
N ALA A 327 -12.38 17.62 19.68
CA ALA A 327 -13.75 17.28 19.32
C ALA A 327 -14.64 18.53 19.17
N GLN A 328 -14.47 19.52 20.04
CA GLN A 328 -15.26 20.76 20.04
C GLN A 328 -14.80 21.78 19.00
N ASN A 329 -13.49 21.84 18.70
CA ASN A 329 -12.90 22.95 17.94
C ASN A 329 -12.51 22.59 16.51
N ILE A 330 -12.49 21.30 16.15
CA ILE A 330 -12.16 20.84 14.80
C ILE A 330 -13.39 20.15 14.21
N ARG A 331 -14.07 20.85 13.30
CA ARG A 331 -15.20 20.31 12.56
C ARG A 331 -14.70 19.26 11.57
N VAL A 332 -15.31 18.08 11.57
CA VAL A 332 -15.01 17.05 10.57
C VAL A 332 -15.87 17.28 9.33
N ASP A 333 -15.19 17.33 8.19
CA ASP A 333 -15.80 17.45 6.87
C ASP A 333 -14.93 16.67 5.88
N ASN A 334 -15.31 15.44 5.60
CA ASN A 334 -14.55 14.55 4.71
C ASN A 334 -14.57 15.03 3.25
N ASP A 335 -15.52 15.88 2.88
CA ASP A 335 -15.66 16.44 1.54
C ASP A 335 -14.78 17.69 1.31
N CYS A 336 -14.23 18.28 2.38
CA CYS A 336 -13.34 19.43 2.26
C CYS A 336 -11.97 19.08 1.64
N ASN A 337 -11.57 17.80 1.69
CA ASN A 337 -10.27 17.31 1.22
C ASN A 337 -10.43 16.47 -0.06
N LEU A 338 -10.66 17.14 -1.18
CA LEU A 338 -10.91 16.52 -2.48
C LEU A 338 -9.81 15.51 -2.91
N GLY A 339 -8.55 15.83 -2.63
CA GLY A 339 -7.40 15.02 -3.03
C GLY A 339 -7.06 13.89 -2.06
N GLY A 340 -7.66 13.87 -0.87
CA GLY A 340 -7.37 12.88 0.17
C GLY A 340 -5.95 12.94 0.75
N ALA A 341 -5.17 14.00 0.42
CA ALA A 341 -3.86 14.20 1.01
C ALA A 341 -4.00 14.77 2.42
N PRO A 342 -3.28 14.25 3.43
CA PRO A 342 -3.40 14.77 4.79
C PRO A 342 -3.09 16.26 4.88
N ILE A 343 -3.98 17.00 5.53
CA ILE A 343 -3.81 18.43 5.81
C ILE A 343 -2.76 18.57 6.92
N SER A 344 -1.84 19.52 6.78
CA SER A 344 -0.79 19.73 7.80
C SER A 344 -1.40 20.11 9.15
N PRO A 345 -0.78 19.74 10.29
CA PRO A 345 -1.29 20.09 11.62
C PRO A 345 -1.52 21.60 11.83
N GLU A 346 -0.64 22.44 11.29
CA GLU A 346 -0.80 23.89 11.28
C GLU A 346 -2.00 24.33 10.43
N GLY A 347 -2.23 23.67 9.27
CA GLY A 347 -3.36 23.92 8.41
C GLY A 347 -4.69 23.63 9.10
N VAL A 348 -4.80 22.49 9.78
CA VAL A 348 -5.99 22.12 10.57
C VAL A 348 -6.24 23.11 11.70
N TRP A 349 -5.20 23.52 12.43
CA TRP A 349 -5.33 24.53 13.48
C TRP A 349 -5.90 25.85 12.95
N LYS A 350 -5.42 26.31 11.81
CA LYS A 350 -5.88 27.58 11.21
C LYS A 350 -7.28 27.49 10.63
N ALA A 351 -7.59 26.40 9.94
CA ALA A 351 -8.86 26.21 9.24
C ALA A 351 -10.01 25.81 10.20
N ARG A 352 -9.73 25.15 11.33
CA ARG A 352 -10.72 24.56 12.24
C ARG A 352 -11.67 23.57 11.56
N VAL A 353 -11.29 23.07 10.39
CA VAL A 353 -12.00 22.04 9.65
C VAL A 353 -10.98 21.09 8.99
N ALA A 354 -11.27 19.81 8.99
CA ALA A 354 -10.43 18.78 8.39
C ALA A 354 -11.26 17.53 8.06
N ASP A 355 -10.77 16.71 7.16
CA ASP A 355 -11.24 15.32 7.09
C ASP A 355 -10.84 14.56 8.38
N ALA A 356 -11.52 13.44 8.65
CA ALA A 356 -11.31 12.67 9.88
C ALA A 356 -9.85 12.24 10.07
N HIS A 357 -9.18 11.78 9.00
CA HIS A 357 -7.79 11.34 9.07
C HIS A 357 -6.81 12.49 9.37
N SER A 358 -7.00 13.64 8.72
CA SER A 358 -6.21 14.85 9.00
C SER A 358 -6.41 15.36 10.42
N ARG A 359 -7.65 15.27 10.97
CA ARG A 359 -7.94 15.58 12.39
C ARG A 359 -7.17 14.65 13.33
N ASP A 360 -7.12 13.36 13.03
CA ASP A 360 -6.43 12.37 13.84
C ASP A 360 -4.91 12.63 13.87
N ILE A 361 -4.32 12.94 12.71
CA ILE A 361 -2.92 13.37 12.60
C ILE A 361 -2.68 14.67 13.41
N PHE A 362 -3.58 15.62 13.30
CA PHE A 362 -3.54 16.88 14.04
C PHE A 362 -3.53 16.65 15.55
N PHE A 363 -4.46 15.83 16.06
CA PHE A 363 -4.52 15.49 17.50
C PHE A 363 -3.18 14.92 18.00
N VAL A 364 -2.65 13.92 17.31
CA VAL A 364 -1.38 13.28 17.68
C VAL A 364 -0.23 14.29 17.64
N SER A 365 -0.16 15.14 16.62
CA SER A 365 0.88 16.16 16.47
C SER A 365 0.82 17.21 17.61
N MET A 366 -0.38 17.65 17.96
CA MET A 366 -0.61 18.59 19.04
C MET A 366 -0.25 17.96 20.41
N ALA A 367 -0.69 16.73 20.69
CA ALA A 367 -0.34 15.96 21.88
C ALA A 367 1.19 15.82 22.02
N ARG A 368 1.87 15.37 20.97
CA ARG A 368 3.34 15.22 20.94
C ARG A 368 4.07 16.55 21.20
N SER A 369 3.49 17.67 20.77
CA SER A 369 4.08 19.00 20.98
C SER A 369 4.09 19.42 22.45
N MET A 370 3.16 18.90 23.24
CA MET A 370 3.05 19.11 24.68
C MET A 370 3.67 17.97 25.52
N ALA A 371 4.49 17.12 24.89
CA ALA A 371 5.12 15.95 25.51
C ALA A 371 4.13 14.87 26.01
N ILE A 372 2.95 14.82 25.43
CA ILE A 372 1.97 13.75 25.65
C ILE A 372 2.24 12.66 24.61
N PRO A 373 2.62 11.43 25.01
CA PRO A 373 2.87 10.35 24.08
C PRO A 373 1.57 9.90 23.39
N ALA A 374 1.54 9.97 22.05
CA ALA A 374 0.37 9.63 21.26
C ALA A 374 0.78 9.04 19.90
N ARG A 375 -0.11 8.23 19.32
CA ARG A 375 0.07 7.64 17.99
C ARG A 375 -1.26 7.37 17.30
N ILE A 376 -1.21 7.18 16.00
CA ILE A 376 -2.19 6.35 15.28
C ILE A 376 -1.62 4.94 15.27
N ASN A 377 -2.40 3.95 15.70
CA ASN A 377 -1.98 2.56 15.69
C ASN A 377 -1.90 2.07 14.24
N GLY A 378 -0.73 1.62 13.79
CA GLY A 378 -0.51 1.20 12.41
C GLY A 378 -1.38 0.00 11.97
N VAL A 379 -1.74 -0.87 12.91
CA VAL A 379 -2.56 -2.07 12.62
C VAL A 379 -4.05 -1.75 12.55
N THR A 380 -4.55 -1.02 13.55
CA THR A 380 -6.00 -0.79 13.72
C THR A 380 -6.49 0.56 13.18
N GLY A 381 -5.57 1.47 12.87
CA GLY A 381 -5.91 2.85 12.49
C GLY A 381 -6.45 3.72 13.63
N LYS A 382 -6.59 3.20 14.84
CA LYS A 382 -7.12 3.94 15.98
C LYS A 382 -6.13 4.95 16.53
N VAL A 383 -6.61 6.09 16.95
CA VAL A 383 -5.83 7.09 17.71
C VAL A 383 -5.63 6.59 19.13
N GLN A 384 -4.40 6.70 19.64
CA GLN A 384 -4.05 6.20 20.97
C GLN A 384 -3.22 7.21 21.74
N LEU A 385 -3.52 7.36 23.03
CA LEU A 385 -2.64 7.90 24.06
C LEU A 385 -1.83 6.77 24.69
N ILE A 386 -0.56 7.03 25.00
CA ILE A 386 0.35 6.00 25.53
C ILE A 386 0.71 6.38 26.97
N GLY A 387 0.18 5.61 27.91
CA GLY A 387 0.48 5.71 29.33
C GLY A 387 1.47 4.66 29.82
N ASP A 388 1.77 4.68 31.12
CA ASP A 388 2.64 3.68 31.76
C ASP A 388 1.97 2.28 31.76
N ASP A 389 0.63 2.23 31.81
CA ASP A 389 -0.17 1.01 31.82
C ASP A 389 -0.48 0.48 30.40
N GLY A 390 -0.04 1.19 29.36
CA GLY A 390 -0.24 0.79 27.97
C GLY A 390 -0.88 1.84 27.09
N ALA A 391 -1.43 1.40 25.94
CA ALA A 391 -2.10 2.24 24.98
C ALA A 391 -3.60 2.30 25.25
N MET A 392 -4.15 3.51 25.31
CA MET A 392 -5.58 3.79 25.47
C MET A 392 -6.14 4.34 24.17
N ASP A 393 -7.17 3.73 23.61
CA ASP A 393 -7.87 4.23 22.42
C ASP A 393 -8.60 5.55 22.74
N VAL A 394 -8.62 6.45 21.76
CA VAL A 394 -9.23 7.79 21.88
C VAL A 394 -10.32 7.92 20.82
N ASP A 395 -11.52 8.28 21.26
CA ASP A 395 -12.61 8.68 20.36
C ASP A 395 -12.68 10.21 20.25
N LEU A 396 -12.36 10.72 19.06
CA LEU A 396 -12.42 12.15 18.76
C LEU A 396 -13.80 12.60 18.23
N ASN A 397 -14.76 11.70 18.10
CA ASN A 397 -16.14 12.01 17.68
C ASN A 397 -17.07 12.24 18.89
N HIS A 398 -16.57 12.04 20.10
CA HIS A 398 -17.34 12.15 21.32
C HIS A 398 -17.86 13.58 21.53
N HIS A 399 -19.17 13.72 21.74
CA HIS A 399 -19.78 14.99 22.13
C HIS A 399 -19.65 15.22 23.63
N PRO A 400 -19.24 16.41 24.10
CA PRO A 400 -18.93 16.68 25.52
C PRO A 400 -20.15 16.64 26.46
N GLU A 401 -21.37 16.56 25.93
CA GLU A 401 -22.60 16.43 26.73
C GLU A 401 -22.95 14.98 27.09
N GLU A 402 -22.32 14.02 26.42
CA GLU A 402 -22.43 12.61 26.81
C GLU A 402 -21.40 12.32 27.90
N PRO A 403 -21.79 11.64 29.00
CA PRO A 403 -20.80 11.24 29.98
C PRO A 403 -19.73 10.43 29.26
N VAL A 404 -18.46 10.84 29.43
CA VAL A 404 -17.31 10.03 28.99
C VAL A 404 -17.40 8.74 29.80
N PHE A 405 -18.15 7.78 29.30
CA PHE A 405 -17.87 6.41 29.67
C PHE A 405 -16.44 6.20 29.18
N MET A 406 -15.50 6.14 30.13
CA MET A 406 -14.15 5.68 29.90
C MET A 406 -14.26 4.60 28.84
N ALA A 407 -13.72 4.87 27.65
CA ALA A 407 -13.74 3.93 26.54
C ALA A 407 -13.48 2.58 27.16
N GLU A 408 -14.41 1.66 26.99
CA GLU A 408 -14.41 0.36 27.65
C GLU A 408 -13.00 -0.14 27.75
N GLY A 409 -12.55 -0.39 28.97
CA GLY A 409 -11.15 -0.57 29.30
C GLY A 409 -10.48 -1.51 28.30
N ILE A 410 -9.21 -1.32 28.06
CA ILE A 410 -8.32 -2.02 27.14
C ILE A 410 -9.06 -3.18 26.45
N ALA A 411 -9.44 -2.98 25.16
CA ALA A 411 -10.29 -3.93 24.46
C ALA A 411 -9.79 -5.35 24.73
N SER A 412 -10.62 -6.19 25.31
CA SER A 412 -10.24 -7.53 25.72
C SER A 412 -9.66 -8.24 24.48
N LYS A 413 -8.51 -8.86 24.65
CA LYS A 413 -7.79 -9.51 23.55
C LYS A 413 -7.88 -11.02 23.65
N GLY A 414 -7.91 -11.67 22.50
CA GLY A 414 -7.64 -13.08 22.36
C GLY A 414 -6.43 -13.31 21.45
N LYS A 415 -6.09 -14.54 21.20
CA LYS A 415 -4.97 -14.95 20.36
C LYS A 415 -5.50 -15.65 19.11
N LEU A 416 -5.03 -15.23 17.93
CA LEU A 416 -5.27 -15.94 16.67
C LEU A 416 -4.03 -16.77 16.32
N VAL A 417 -4.21 -18.05 16.06
CA VAL A 417 -3.21 -18.95 15.49
C VAL A 417 -3.77 -19.50 14.17
N ALA A 418 -2.97 -19.49 13.13
CA ALA A 418 -3.36 -20.12 11.86
C ALA A 418 -2.35 -21.21 11.47
N SER A 419 -2.85 -22.42 11.24
CA SER A 419 -2.09 -23.45 10.56
C SER A 419 -2.04 -23.19 9.06
N TYR A 420 -0.97 -23.64 8.40
CA TYR A 420 -0.83 -23.57 6.96
C TYR A 420 -0.16 -24.85 6.44
N LYS A 421 -0.77 -25.44 5.43
CA LYS A 421 -0.17 -26.55 4.69
C LYS A 421 0.43 -25.97 3.41
N PRO A 422 1.78 -26.02 3.24
CA PRO A 422 2.42 -25.49 2.05
C PRO A 422 1.84 -26.09 0.76
N ILE A 423 1.63 -25.25 -0.23
CA ILE A 423 1.31 -25.64 -1.58
C ILE A 423 2.58 -25.68 -2.44
N ARG A 424 2.51 -26.32 -3.62
CA ARG A 424 3.66 -26.54 -4.51
C ARG A 424 4.47 -25.27 -4.81
N SER A 425 3.81 -24.13 -4.93
CA SER A 425 4.42 -22.86 -5.34
C SER A 425 4.67 -21.88 -4.19
N LEU A 426 4.24 -22.20 -2.95
CA LEU A 426 4.27 -21.23 -1.86
C LEU A 426 4.48 -21.91 -0.50
N ASP A 427 5.67 -21.73 0.06
CA ASP A 427 6.02 -22.30 1.38
C ASP A 427 5.59 -21.41 2.55
N ASN A 428 5.64 -20.08 2.37
CA ASN A 428 5.38 -19.12 3.44
C ASN A 428 4.60 -17.90 2.92
N PRO A 429 3.28 -17.91 3.01
CA PRO A 429 2.43 -16.81 2.54
C PRO A 429 2.81 -15.47 3.17
N LYS A 430 2.70 -14.39 2.37
CA LYS A 430 2.94 -13.02 2.81
C LYS A 430 1.63 -12.26 2.94
N TYR A 431 1.55 -11.43 3.97
CA TYR A 431 0.46 -10.48 4.16
C TYR A 431 0.34 -9.56 2.95
N TYR A 432 -0.82 -9.12 2.61
CA TYR A 432 -1.25 -8.44 1.39
C TYR A 432 -1.09 -9.28 0.11
N SER A 433 0.06 -9.91 -0.12
CA SER A 433 0.26 -10.66 -1.37
C SER A 433 -0.62 -11.90 -1.47
N HIS A 434 -0.78 -12.62 -0.36
CA HIS A 434 -1.42 -13.94 -0.33
C HIS A 434 -2.57 -14.04 0.66
N PHE A 435 -2.55 -13.25 1.73
CA PHE A 435 -3.63 -13.21 2.71
C PHE A 435 -3.75 -11.85 3.39
N THR A 436 -4.96 -11.54 3.88
CA THR A 436 -5.25 -10.37 4.71
C THR A 436 -6.24 -10.73 5.80
N LEU A 437 -6.23 -9.94 6.87
CA LEU A 437 -7.19 -9.99 7.98
C LEU A 437 -7.98 -8.69 8.03
N SER A 438 -9.29 -8.80 8.15
CA SER A 438 -10.19 -7.66 8.38
C SER A 438 -11.03 -7.91 9.62
N LYS A 439 -11.22 -6.85 10.42
CA LYS A 439 -12.20 -6.85 11.53
C LYS A 439 -13.56 -6.43 10.98
N GLN A 440 -14.61 -7.12 11.37
CA GLN A 440 -15.96 -6.73 11.03
C GLN A 440 -16.41 -5.59 11.94
N THR A 441 -16.96 -4.53 11.35
CA THR A 441 -17.46 -3.38 12.10
C THR A 441 -18.87 -3.64 12.65
N PRO A 442 -19.33 -2.90 13.67
CA PRO A 442 -20.70 -3.00 14.15
C PRO A 442 -21.77 -2.73 13.07
N GLN A 443 -21.42 -1.99 12.02
CA GLN A 443 -22.30 -1.70 10.89
C GLN A 443 -22.35 -2.83 9.85
N GLY A 444 -21.52 -3.87 10.01
CA GLY A 444 -21.46 -5.02 9.10
C GLY A 444 -20.48 -4.83 7.92
N SER A 445 -19.67 -3.78 7.91
CA SER A 445 -18.59 -3.56 6.93
C SER A 445 -17.27 -4.19 7.42
N LEU A 446 -16.25 -4.19 6.56
CA LEU A 446 -14.93 -4.75 6.86
C LEU A 446 -13.89 -3.65 7.02
N GLN A 447 -13.09 -3.73 8.09
CA GLN A 447 -11.93 -2.87 8.32
C GLN A 447 -10.65 -3.72 8.22
N LEU A 448 -9.84 -3.44 7.21
CA LEU A 448 -8.56 -4.12 7.01
C LEU A 448 -7.61 -3.82 8.17
N LEU A 449 -6.90 -4.84 8.66
CA LEU A 449 -5.76 -4.68 9.55
C LEU A 449 -4.49 -4.51 8.73
N SER A 450 -3.60 -3.59 9.14
CA SER A 450 -2.34 -3.33 8.46
C SER A 450 -1.18 -3.98 9.18
N TYR A 451 -0.46 -4.86 8.47
CA TYR A 451 0.76 -5.51 8.97
C TYR A 451 1.90 -5.26 8.01
N ASP A 452 2.26 -3.97 7.87
CA ASP A 452 3.40 -3.57 7.05
C ASP A 452 4.70 -3.85 7.80
N GLU A 453 5.64 -4.53 7.17
CA GLU A 453 7.01 -4.62 7.61
C GLU A 453 7.85 -3.59 6.86
N GLY A 454 8.11 -2.45 7.52
CA GLY A 454 9.14 -1.50 7.07
C GLY A 454 8.85 -0.76 5.77
N ASP A 455 9.88 -0.12 5.25
CA ASP A 455 9.82 0.74 4.09
C ASP A 455 9.16 0.11 2.87
N ALA A 456 8.18 0.80 2.39
CA ALA A 456 7.48 0.74 1.12
C ALA A 456 8.15 -0.03 -0.06
N ASP A 457 8.41 -1.32 0.10
CA ASP A 457 8.43 -2.23 -1.02
C ASP A 457 6.99 -2.69 -1.24
N MET A 458 6.45 -2.40 -2.40
CA MET A 458 5.12 -2.86 -2.78
C MET A 458 5.12 -4.40 -2.75
N GLY A 459 4.53 -4.97 -1.71
CA GLY A 459 4.51 -6.40 -1.44
C GLY A 459 5.32 -6.86 -0.21
N GLY A 460 5.80 -5.94 0.63
CA GLY A 460 6.58 -6.20 1.84
C GLY A 460 5.78 -6.41 3.12
N GLY A 461 4.65 -7.12 3.09
CA GLY A 461 3.94 -7.51 4.32
C GLY A 461 4.65 -8.64 5.08
N THR A 462 4.37 -8.77 6.38
CA THR A 462 4.88 -9.85 7.22
C THR A 462 4.48 -11.23 6.68
N THR A 463 5.25 -12.26 7.01
CA THR A 463 4.93 -13.62 6.58
C THR A 463 3.95 -14.31 7.54
N TRP A 464 3.24 -15.35 7.05
CA TRP A 464 2.44 -16.22 7.89
C TRP A 464 3.22 -16.77 9.08
N SER A 465 4.46 -17.23 8.85
CA SER A 465 5.28 -17.80 9.92
C SER A 465 5.61 -16.80 11.03
N ASN A 466 5.76 -15.52 10.71
CA ASN A 466 6.04 -14.47 11.68
C ASN A 466 4.77 -13.97 12.40
N LEU A 467 3.63 -13.92 11.68
CA LEU A 467 2.42 -13.32 12.22
C LEU A 467 1.49 -14.33 12.89
N LEU A 468 1.23 -15.47 12.25
CA LEU A 468 0.11 -16.35 12.61
C LEU A 468 0.52 -17.73 13.09
N LYS A 469 1.74 -18.19 12.78
CA LYS A 469 2.21 -19.54 13.17
C LYS A 469 2.24 -19.72 14.68
N GLU A 470 2.90 -18.80 15.38
CA GLU A 470 2.96 -18.79 16.86
C GLU A 470 1.78 -17.98 17.46
N GLY A 471 1.05 -17.30 16.60
CA GLY A 471 -0.14 -16.53 16.90
C GLY A 471 0.11 -15.08 17.25
N THR A 472 -0.92 -14.27 16.97
CA THR A 472 -0.94 -12.84 17.23
C THR A 472 -2.11 -12.46 18.13
N ALA A 473 -1.92 -11.44 18.97
CA ALA A 473 -2.98 -10.91 19.82
C ALA A 473 -3.87 -9.96 19.02
N LEU A 474 -5.16 -10.21 18.99
CA LEU A 474 -6.18 -9.39 18.36
C LEU A 474 -7.22 -8.96 19.40
N GLU A 475 -7.88 -7.82 19.17
CA GLU A 475 -9.05 -7.45 19.94
C GLU A 475 -10.16 -8.49 19.77
N ALA A 476 -10.94 -8.72 20.81
CA ALA A 476 -12.11 -9.59 20.70
C ALA A 476 -13.10 -9.04 19.66
N GLY A 477 -13.76 -9.91 18.93
CA GLY A 477 -14.71 -9.55 17.88
C GLY A 477 -14.70 -10.51 16.70
N ASP A 478 -15.39 -10.11 15.64
CA ASP A 478 -15.57 -10.90 14.42
C ASP A 478 -14.58 -10.49 13.36
N TYR A 479 -14.03 -11.48 12.67
CA TYR A 479 -12.95 -11.30 11.71
C TYR A 479 -13.17 -12.09 10.43
N VAL A 480 -12.49 -11.63 9.39
CA VAL A 480 -12.45 -12.27 8.09
C VAL A 480 -11.01 -12.43 7.65
N LEU A 481 -10.61 -13.66 7.35
CA LEU A 481 -9.36 -13.99 6.65
C LEU A 481 -9.70 -14.16 5.16
N VAL A 482 -9.04 -13.37 4.31
CA VAL A 482 -9.07 -13.55 2.86
C VAL A 482 -7.74 -14.12 2.42
N THR A 483 -7.77 -15.19 1.65
CA THR A 483 -6.62 -15.74 0.95
C THR A 483 -6.88 -15.77 -0.54
N GLY A 484 -5.83 -15.75 -1.36
CA GLY A 484 -6.02 -15.90 -2.79
C GLY A 484 -4.75 -16.13 -3.58
N THR A 485 -4.92 -16.90 -4.64
CA THR A 485 -3.89 -17.22 -5.63
C THR A 485 -4.28 -16.60 -6.96
N ARG A 486 -3.37 -15.83 -7.55
CA ARG A 486 -3.58 -15.24 -8.87
C ARG A 486 -2.98 -16.16 -9.94
N LEU A 487 -3.80 -16.50 -10.91
CA LEU A 487 -3.41 -17.34 -12.04
C LEU A 487 -2.78 -16.50 -13.16
N ALA A 488 -2.11 -17.14 -14.11
CA ALA A 488 -1.49 -16.47 -15.26
C ALA A 488 -2.50 -15.76 -16.17
N SER A 489 -3.73 -16.27 -16.26
CA SER A 489 -4.87 -15.63 -16.93
C SER A 489 -5.29 -14.31 -16.29
N GLY A 490 -4.83 -14.03 -15.06
CA GLY A 490 -5.25 -12.93 -14.22
C GLY A 490 -6.46 -13.26 -13.34
N ALA A 491 -7.07 -14.44 -13.50
CA ALA A 491 -8.11 -14.92 -12.61
C ALA A 491 -7.56 -15.15 -11.20
N VAL A 492 -8.44 -15.12 -10.21
CA VAL A 492 -8.09 -15.28 -8.80
C VAL A 492 -8.93 -16.38 -8.17
N LEU A 493 -8.26 -17.33 -7.54
CA LEU A 493 -8.88 -18.34 -6.69
C LEU A 493 -8.79 -17.86 -5.25
N SER A 494 -9.87 -17.30 -4.69
CA SER A 494 -9.87 -16.79 -3.30
C SER A 494 -10.69 -17.68 -2.37
N LYS A 495 -10.31 -17.66 -1.09
CA LYS A 495 -11.09 -18.21 0.03
C LYS A 495 -11.27 -17.14 1.09
N THR A 496 -12.49 -16.99 1.56
CA THR A 496 -12.87 -16.04 2.62
C THR A 496 -13.37 -16.84 3.80
N THR A 497 -12.69 -16.74 4.94
CA THR A 497 -13.01 -17.48 6.17
C THR A 497 -13.43 -16.51 7.26
N PHE A 498 -14.63 -16.71 7.82
CA PHE A 498 -15.19 -15.93 8.91
C PHE A 498 -14.94 -16.64 10.23
N PHE A 499 -14.47 -15.90 11.24
CA PHE A 499 -14.15 -16.45 12.56
C PHE A 499 -14.27 -15.39 13.66
N ASN A 500 -14.30 -15.86 14.93
CA ASN A 500 -14.38 -14.98 16.10
C ASN A 500 -13.11 -15.04 16.92
N ILE A 501 -12.71 -13.91 17.47
CA ILE A 501 -11.70 -13.83 18.53
C ILE A 501 -12.43 -13.59 19.86
N LEU A 502 -12.31 -14.56 20.76
CA LEU A 502 -12.89 -14.47 22.10
C LEU A 502 -11.86 -13.95 23.11
N PRO A 503 -12.30 -13.18 24.13
CA PRO A 503 -11.42 -12.69 25.19
C PRO A 503 -10.60 -13.82 25.82
N GLU A 504 -9.31 -13.60 25.99
CA GLU A 504 -8.37 -14.50 26.70
C GLU A 504 -8.30 -15.93 26.15
N LYS A 505 -8.92 -16.20 24.97
CA LYS A 505 -8.89 -17.51 24.32
C LYS A 505 -8.01 -17.49 23.08
N THR A 506 -7.53 -18.68 22.72
CA THR A 506 -6.88 -18.92 21.43
C THR A 506 -7.93 -19.40 20.44
N THR A 507 -8.02 -18.71 19.30
CA THR A 507 -8.78 -19.14 18.13
C THR A 507 -7.82 -19.75 17.14
N GLU A 508 -8.11 -20.97 16.72
CA GLU A 508 -7.32 -21.69 15.71
C GLU A 508 -8.09 -21.75 14.40
N ILE A 509 -7.43 -21.38 13.30
CA ILE A 509 -7.98 -21.45 11.95
C ILE A 509 -6.98 -22.10 11.00
N GLU A 510 -7.41 -22.45 9.80
CA GLU A 510 -6.54 -22.88 8.72
C GLU A 510 -6.43 -21.78 7.66
N LEU A 511 -5.20 -21.38 7.31
CA LEU A 511 -4.89 -20.56 6.16
C LEU A 511 -4.78 -21.47 4.95
N VAL A 512 -5.76 -21.42 4.05
CA VAL A 512 -5.82 -22.30 2.87
C VAL A 512 -5.52 -21.47 1.63
N MET A 513 -4.49 -21.86 0.89
CA MET A 513 -4.22 -21.35 -0.45
C MET A 513 -4.80 -22.32 -1.48
N ARG A 514 -5.63 -21.83 -2.39
CA ARG A 514 -6.22 -22.64 -3.47
C ARG A 514 -5.25 -22.73 -4.64
N GLU A 515 -5.16 -23.88 -5.28
CA GLU A 515 -4.33 -24.12 -6.47
C GLU A 515 -5.21 -24.51 -7.66
N SER A 516 -4.70 -24.25 -8.87
CA SER A 516 -5.19 -24.83 -10.11
C SER A 516 -4.13 -25.77 -10.66
N GLU A 517 -4.53 -26.98 -11.04
CA GLU A 517 -3.64 -27.94 -11.67
C GLU A 517 -3.36 -27.59 -13.15
N ASP A 518 -4.26 -26.84 -13.78
CA ASP A 518 -4.27 -26.57 -15.21
C ASP A 518 -3.65 -25.21 -15.59
N GLU A 519 -3.35 -24.32 -14.62
CA GLU A 519 -2.84 -23.00 -14.91
C GLU A 519 -1.56 -22.65 -14.14
N VAL A 520 -0.67 -21.93 -14.81
CA VAL A 520 0.53 -21.36 -14.18
C VAL A 520 0.13 -20.28 -13.17
N GLN A 521 0.65 -20.37 -11.95
CA GLN A 521 0.35 -19.43 -10.87
C GLN A 521 1.36 -18.30 -10.82
N VAL A 522 0.90 -17.09 -10.43
CA VAL A 522 1.78 -15.98 -10.08
C VAL A 522 2.20 -16.15 -8.62
N ILE A 523 3.46 -16.53 -8.39
CA ILE A 523 3.97 -16.89 -7.06
C ILE A 523 4.68 -15.75 -6.34
N GLY A 524 4.93 -14.62 -7.00
CA GLY A 524 5.59 -13.48 -6.39
C GLY A 524 5.93 -12.36 -7.36
N ASN A 525 6.63 -11.38 -6.83
CA ASN A 525 7.14 -10.23 -7.56
C ASN A 525 8.64 -10.12 -7.35
N PHE A 526 9.33 -9.54 -8.32
CA PHE A 526 10.71 -9.13 -8.17
C PHE A 526 10.88 -7.67 -8.61
N ASN A 527 11.92 -7.02 -8.10
CA ASN A 527 12.21 -5.65 -8.49
C ASN A 527 12.92 -5.64 -9.85
N SER A 528 12.27 -5.13 -10.90
CA SER A 528 12.83 -5.01 -12.24
C SER A 528 14.02 -4.02 -12.32
N GLU A 529 14.21 -3.17 -11.33
CA GLU A 529 15.38 -2.29 -11.20
C GLU A 529 16.58 -2.97 -10.51
N SER A 530 16.46 -4.24 -10.08
CA SER A 530 17.59 -5.02 -9.58
C SER A 530 18.72 -5.08 -10.61
N LEU A 531 19.94 -4.79 -10.14
CA LEU A 531 21.11 -4.70 -10.99
C LEU A 531 21.80 -6.04 -11.16
N PHE A 532 22.22 -6.34 -12.39
CA PHE A 532 23.10 -7.44 -12.72
C PHE A 532 24.27 -6.95 -13.57
N THR A 533 25.32 -7.75 -13.64
CA THR A 533 26.49 -7.47 -14.49
C THR A 533 26.42 -8.43 -15.66
N PRO A 534 26.17 -7.97 -16.90
CA PRO A 534 26.19 -8.85 -18.06
C PRO A 534 27.55 -9.51 -18.23
N LEU A 535 27.57 -10.77 -18.65
CA LEU A 535 28.80 -11.42 -19.09
C LEU A 535 29.25 -10.79 -20.39
N PRO A 536 30.49 -10.30 -20.50
CA PRO A 536 30.96 -9.64 -21.70
C PRO A 536 31.23 -10.67 -22.79
N ASP A 537 30.73 -10.41 -24.00
CA ASP A 537 31.23 -11.09 -25.21
C ASP A 537 32.64 -10.58 -25.56
N ALA A 538 33.01 -9.36 -25.17
CA ALA A 538 34.36 -8.79 -25.17
C ALA A 538 34.40 -7.46 -24.36
N GLY A 539 35.03 -7.44 -23.20
CA GLY A 539 35.25 -6.22 -22.41
C GLY A 539 34.40 -6.10 -21.12
N SER A 540 34.73 -5.11 -20.28
CA SER A 540 34.00 -4.87 -19.04
C SER A 540 32.57 -4.33 -19.30
N ALA A 541 31.56 -5.08 -18.97
CA ALA A 541 30.18 -4.62 -19.08
C ALA A 541 29.77 -3.80 -17.84
N ALA A 542 29.12 -2.65 -18.06
CA ALA A 542 28.55 -1.87 -16.98
C ALA A 542 27.34 -2.60 -16.37
N ARG A 543 27.17 -2.47 -15.05
CA ARG A 543 25.99 -2.98 -14.36
C ARG A 543 24.73 -2.31 -14.92
N GLN A 544 23.70 -3.09 -15.17
CA GLN A 544 22.41 -2.61 -15.66
C GLN A 544 21.26 -3.28 -14.93
N SER A 545 20.09 -2.66 -14.94
CA SER A 545 18.89 -3.28 -14.38
C SER A 545 18.23 -4.22 -15.38
N LEU A 546 17.41 -5.15 -14.87
CA LEU A 546 16.57 -5.99 -15.72
C LEU A 546 15.64 -5.15 -16.60
N LEU A 547 15.12 -4.04 -16.07
CA LEU A 547 14.28 -3.11 -16.82
C LEU A 547 15.06 -2.44 -17.98
N GLN A 548 16.32 -2.04 -17.75
CA GLN A 548 17.16 -1.49 -18.81
C GLN A 548 17.50 -2.51 -19.89
N ALA A 549 17.82 -3.75 -19.48
CA ALA A 549 18.19 -4.82 -20.40
C ALA A 549 17.01 -5.32 -21.25
N CYS A 550 15.82 -5.45 -20.66
CA CYS A 550 14.66 -6.10 -21.25
C CYS A 550 13.60 -5.13 -21.78
N GLY A 551 13.60 -3.89 -21.27
CA GLY A 551 12.52 -2.94 -21.51
C GLY A 551 11.26 -3.31 -20.73
N ARG A 552 10.16 -2.59 -21.02
CA ARG A 552 8.84 -2.88 -20.44
C ARG A 552 8.15 -4.01 -21.20
N GLY A 553 7.28 -4.73 -20.51
CA GLY A 553 6.52 -5.85 -21.03
C GLY A 553 7.02 -7.18 -20.49
N TYR A 554 6.63 -8.27 -21.17
CA TYR A 554 7.02 -9.62 -20.75
C TYR A 554 8.46 -9.93 -21.17
N PHE A 555 9.21 -10.54 -20.27
CA PHE A 555 10.52 -11.11 -20.51
C PHE A 555 10.75 -12.30 -19.56
N VAL A 556 11.69 -13.15 -19.87
CA VAL A 556 12.02 -14.33 -19.06
C VAL A 556 13.28 -14.05 -18.25
N VAL A 557 13.25 -14.34 -16.96
CA VAL A 557 14.44 -14.34 -16.09
C VAL A 557 14.62 -15.73 -15.52
N GLY A 558 15.79 -16.31 -15.73
CA GLY A 558 16.20 -17.57 -15.11
C GLY A 558 17.39 -17.36 -14.17
N ILE A 559 17.37 -18.01 -13.01
CA ILE A 559 18.54 -18.11 -12.11
C ILE A 559 19.13 -19.51 -12.27
N LEU A 560 20.35 -19.59 -12.78
CA LEU A 560 20.97 -20.85 -13.16
C LEU A 560 21.79 -21.45 -12.01
N GLY A 561 21.48 -22.69 -11.66
CA GLY A 561 22.36 -23.55 -10.89
C GLY A 561 23.34 -24.29 -11.80
N VAL A 562 24.51 -23.70 -12.08
CA VAL A 562 25.50 -24.28 -13.00
C VAL A 562 25.87 -25.71 -12.63
N ASN A 563 25.85 -26.61 -13.62
CA ASN A 563 26.07 -28.07 -13.48
C ASN A 563 25.03 -28.79 -12.61
N GLN A 564 23.84 -28.23 -12.48
CA GLN A 564 22.72 -28.89 -11.82
C GLN A 564 21.71 -29.40 -12.88
N GLU A 565 21.14 -30.57 -12.66
CA GLU A 565 20.25 -31.19 -13.63
C GLU A 565 18.99 -30.36 -13.97
N PRO A 566 18.33 -29.65 -13.03
CA PRO A 566 17.23 -28.75 -13.38
C PRO A 566 17.62 -27.63 -14.36
N THR A 567 18.84 -27.09 -14.23
CA THR A 567 19.37 -26.08 -15.16
C THR A 567 19.65 -26.69 -16.53
N ASN A 568 20.25 -27.87 -16.59
CA ASN A 568 20.54 -28.54 -17.85
C ASN A 568 19.24 -28.90 -18.61
N HIS A 569 18.21 -29.33 -17.90
CA HIS A 569 16.88 -29.54 -18.49
C HIS A 569 16.31 -28.26 -19.06
N ALA A 570 16.26 -27.18 -18.25
CA ALA A 570 15.75 -25.90 -18.69
C ALA A 570 16.48 -25.36 -19.94
N LEU A 571 17.82 -25.49 -20.00
CA LEU A 571 18.60 -25.04 -21.15
C LEU A 571 18.32 -25.89 -22.42
N ARG A 572 18.11 -27.19 -22.29
CA ARG A 572 17.70 -28.05 -23.39
C ARG A 572 16.28 -27.70 -23.88
N ASP A 573 15.37 -27.46 -22.98
CA ASP A 573 14.01 -27.01 -23.32
C ASP A 573 14.03 -25.65 -24.03
N ILE A 574 14.79 -24.69 -23.53
CA ILE A 574 14.98 -23.38 -24.19
C ILE A 574 15.54 -23.56 -25.60
N ALA A 575 16.53 -24.47 -25.79
CA ALA A 575 17.09 -24.78 -27.09
C ALA A 575 16.05 -25.38 -28.03
N SER A 576 15.18 -26.29 -27.52
CA SER A 576 14.12 -26.91 -28.32
C SER A 576 13.07 -25.91 -28.81
N PHE A 577 12.84 -24.81 -28.10
CA PHE A 577 11.91 -23.74 -28.44
C PHE A 577 12.58 -22.52 -29.10
N LYS A 578 13.82 -22.64 -29.54
CA LYS A 578 14.62 -21.53 -30.11
C LYS A 578 13.85 -20.72 -31.15
N ALA A 579 13.24 -21.37 -32.12
CA ALA A 579 12.52 -20.69 -33.20
C ALA A 579 11.32 -19.89 -32.72
N ASP A 580 10.59 -20.41 -31.71
CA ASP A 580 9.43 -19.76 -31.15
C ASP A 580 9.87 -18.57 -30.25
N LEU A 581 10.96 -18.72 -29.50
CA LEU A 581 11.51 -17.65 -28.66
C LEU A 581 12.09 -16.51 -29.51
N GLU A 582 12.78 -16.82 -30.61
CA GLU A 582 13.27 -15.81 -31.56
C GLU A 582 12.11 -15.08 -32.25
N LYS A 583 11.06 -15.79 -32.62
CA LYS A 583 9.83 -15.22 -33.19
C LYS A 583 9.08 -14.36 -32.18
N TRP A 584 9.05 -14.76 -30.90
CA TRP A 584 8.44 -13.98 -29.83
C TRP A 584 9.12 -12.62 -29.66
N GLY A 585 10.42 -12.51 -29.97
CA GLY A 585 11.15 -11.26 -30.07
C GLY A 585 11.38 -10.52 -28.75
N ARG A 586 11.09 -11.15 -27.62
CA ARG A 586 11.34 -10.59 -26.28
C ARG A 586 12.66 -11.08 -25.71
N LYS A 587 13.10 -10.47 -24.63
CA LYS A 587 14.37 -10.81 -24.01
C LYS A 587 14.24 -11.94 -23.00
N MET A 588 15.31 -12.73 -22.93
CA MET A 588 15.55 -13.69 -21.86
C MET A 588 16.87 -13.33 -21.18
N VAL A 589 16.87 -13.28 -19.85
CA VAL A 589 18.07 -13.03 -19.04
C VAL A 589 18.32 -14.24 -18.17
N LEU A 590 19.48 -14.85 -18.30
CA LEU A 590 19.90 -15.99 -17.51
C LEU A 590 20.98 -15.57 -16.52
N LEU A 591 20.62 -15.48 -15.26
CA LEU A 591 21.47 -14.96 -14.19
C LEU A 591 22.22 -16.09 -13.47
N PHE A 592 23.45 -15.79 -13.08
CA PHE A 592 24.25 -16.65 -12.20
C PHE A 592 24.30 -16.05 -10.79
N PRO A 593 24.25 -16.88 -9.72
CA PRO A 593 24.25 -16.38 -8.35
C PRO A 593 25.50 -15.56 -7.99
N ASN A 594 26.62 -15.84 -8.64
CA ASN A 594 27.88 -15.12 -8.45
C ASN A 594 28.85 -15.39 -9.62
N GLU A 595 29.93 -14.59 -9.68
CA GLU A 595 30.96 -14.65 -10.72
C GLU A 595 31.65 -16.02 -10.82
N ALA A 596 31.90 -16.67 -9.70
CA ALA A 596 32.51 -18.01 -9.67
C ALA A 596 31.62 -19.10 -10.31
N LYS A 597 30.29 -18.94 -10.24
CA LYS A 597 29.34 -19.81 -10.94
C LYS A 597 29.25 -19.45 -12.43
N ALA A 598 29.24 -18.16 -12.75
CA ALA A 598 29.27 -17.71 -14.14
C ALA A 598 30.51 -18.24 -14.89
N GLY A 599 31.69 -18.19 -14.30
CA GLY A 599 32.94 -18.71 -14.89
C GLY A 599 32.98 -20.21 -15.10
N LYS A 600 32.02 -20.97 -14.52
CA LYS A 600 31.89 -22.42 -14.72
C LYS A 600 30.84 -22.78 -15.80
N PHE A 601 30.13 -21.81 -16.34
CA PHE A 601 29.12 -22.03 -17.36
C PHE A 601 29.77 -22.15 -18.74
N ALA A 602 29.65 -23.34 -19.33
CA ALA A 602 30.18 -23.63 -20.67
C ALA A 602 29.05 -23.44 -21.69
N ARG A 603 28.94 -22.23 -22.27
CA ARG A 603 27.92 -21.89 -23.29
C ARG A 603 28.05 -22.78 -24.51
N GLU A 604 29.25 -23.18 -24.85
CA GLU A 604 29.57 -24.05 -25.99
C GLU A 604 28.89 -25.42 -25.89
N SER A 605 28.53 -25.83 -24.69
CA SER A 605 27.77 -27.07 -24.45
C SER A 605 26.30 -26.98 -24.86
N PHE A 606 25.82 -25.78 -25.19
CA PHE A 606 24.44 -25.49 -25.57
C PHE A 606 24.37 -24.62 -26.84
N PRO A 607 24.84 -25.10 -28.00
CA PRO A 607 24.97 -24.30 -29.21
C PRO A 607 23.64 -23.83 -29.81
N ASP A 608 22.55 -24.53 -29.48
CA ASP A 608 21.20 -24.25 -30.01
C ASP A 608 20.40 -23.26 -29.17
N LEU A 609 21.00 -22.62 -28.16
CA LEU A 609 20.31 -21.56 -27.41
C LEU A 609 20.08 -20.33 -28.27
N PRO A 610 18.95 -19.60 -28.08
CA PRO A 610 18.69 -18.35 -28.78
C PRO A 610 19.82 -17.33 -28.62
N SER A 611 20.17 -16.65 -29.69
CA SER A 611 21.22 -15.61 -29.69
C SER A 611 20.80 -14.34 -28.92
N THR A 612 19.52 -14.19 -28.64
CA THR A 612 18.93 -13.06 -27.93
C THR A 612 19.02 -13.14 -26.42
N ILE A 613 19.55 -14.25 -25.87
CA ILE A 613 19.71 -14.44 -24.41
C ILE A 613 20.84 -13.52 -23.89
N ILE A 614 20.54 -12.84 -22.80
CA ILE A 614 21.49 -12.04 -22.03
C ILE A 614 21.95 -12.88 -20.82
N TYR A 615 23.24 -12.98 -20.62
CA TYR A 615 23.84 -13.74 -19.53
C TYR A 615 24.51 -12.82 -18.52
#